data_43cc463b982636229d697d301aa5703e
#
_entry.id   43cc463b982636229d697d301aa5703e
#
_cell.length_a   1.000
_cell.length_b   1.000
_cell.length_c   1.000
_cell.angle_alpha   90.00
_cell.angle_beta   90.00
_cell.angle_gamma   90.00
#
_symmetry.space_group_name_H-M   'P 1'
#
loop_
_entity.id
_entity.type
_entity.pdbx_description
1 polymer ?
#
loop_
_entity_poly.entity_id
_entity_poly.type
_entity_poly.pdbx_seq_one_letter_code
_entity_poly.pdbx_strand_id
1 'polypeptide(L)' 'YVVGNIDAIIVAQQPKMALHIPKMRENIANALGILIDRVSVKATTEEKLGFTGTLEGISSHAICLLENSSL' A
#
# COMPACT_ATOMS: atom_id res chain seq x y z
N TYR A 1 -3.62 -8.85 -19.47
CA TYR A 1 -4.25 -8.28 -18.28
C TYR A 1 -3.76 -6.87 -18.03
N VAL A 2 -4.62 -6.07 -17.43
CA VAL A 2 -4.27 -4.74 -16.97
C VAL A 2 -4.60 -4.65 -15.48
N VAL A 3 -3.91 -3.74 -14.77
CA VAL A 3 -4.17 -3.53 -13.36
C VAL A 3 -5.45 -2.70 -13.21
N GLY A 4 -6.46 -3.26 -12.54
CA GLY A 4 -7.70 -2.56 -12.26
C GLY A 4 -7.59 -1.68 -11.04
N ASN A 5 -7.05 -2.20 -9.95
CA ASN A 5 -6.77 -1.43 -8.74
C ASN A 5 -5.75 -2.13 -7.85
N ILE A 6 -5.23 -1.37 -6.90
CA ILE A 6 -4.31 -1.83 -5.87
C ILE A 6 -4.86 -1.44 -4.50
N ASP A 7 -4.82 -2.37 -3.56
CA ASP A 7 -5.10 -2.08 -2.16
C ASP A 7 -3.93 -2.61 -1.34
N ALA A 8 -3.26 -1.73 -0.62
CA ALA A 8 -2.08 -2.06 0.15
C ALA A 8 -2.22 -1.60 1.60
N ILE A 9 -1.62 -2.34 2.50
CA ILE A 9 -1.57 -1.99 3.91
C ILE A 9 -0.13 -2.12 4.40
N ILE A 10 0.32 -1.12 5.16
CA ILE A 10 1.64 -1.11 5.78
C ILE A 10 1.45 -1.25 7.28
N VAL A 11 2.14 -2.21 7.88
CA VAL A 11 2.08 -2.46 9.31
C VAL A 11 3.41 -2.03 9.91
N ALA A 12 3.39 -0.94 10.67
CA ALA A 12 4.60 -0.38 11.25
C ALA A 12 4.25 0.39 12.52
N GLN A 13 5.05 0.23 13.56
CA GLN A 13 4.89 1.02 14.77
C GLN A 13 5.41 2.45 14.53
N GLN A 14 6.55 2.56 13.89
CA GLN A 14 7.17 3.83 13.50
C GLN A 14 7.95 3.62 12.21
N PRO A 15 8.18 4.68 11.43
CA PRO A 15 7.63 6.03 11.58
C PRO A 15 6.14 6.08 11.25
N LYS A 16 5.48 7.21 11.57
CA LYS A 16 4.08 7.39 11.20
C LYS A 16 3.99 7.51 9.68
N MET A 17 3.34 6.55 9.06
CA MET A 17 3.28 6.44 7.61
C MET A 17 2.22 7.32 6.95
N ALA A 18 1.26 7.83 7.75
CA ALA A 18 0.14 8.59 7.19
C ALA A 18 0.59 9.78 6.35
N LEU A 19 1.66 10.45 6.75
CA LEU A 19 2.20 11.61 6.02
C LEU A 19 2.76 11.23 4.64
N HIS A 20 3.11 9.98 4.45
CA HIS A 20 3.74 9.49 3.23
C HIS A 20 2.77 8.82 2.27
N ILE A 21 1.53 8.56 2.72
CA ILE A 21 0.56 7.82 1.92
C ILE A 21 0.25 8.51 0.58
N PRO A 22 0.03 9.83 0.52
CA PRO A 22 -0.24 10.46 -0.76
C PRO A 22 0.89 10.26 -1.78
N LYS A 23 2.14 10.33 -1.34
CA LYS A 23 3.29 10.13 -2.22
C LYS A 23 3.44 8.67 -2.62
N MET A 24 3.13 7.74 -1.72
CA MET A 24 3.14 6.31 -2.01
C MET A 24 2.11 5.99 -3.10
N ARG A 25 0.90 6.52 -2.98
CA ARG A 25 -0.16 6.33 -3.97
C ARG A 25 0.27 6.86 -5.33
N GLU A 26 0.83 8.06 -5.35
CA GLU A 26 1.33 8.68 -6.58
C GLU A 26 2.39 7.83 -7.25
N ASN A 27 3.37 7.35 -6.46
CA ASN A 27 4.46 6.54 -6.99
C ASN A 27 3.95 5.21 -7.56
N ILE A 28 3.01 4.55 -6.87
CA ILE A 28 2.43 3.30 -7.34
C ILE A 28 1.63 3.53 -8.63
N ALA A 29 0.80 4.56 -8.65
CA ALA A 29 -0.01 4.87 -9.82
C ALA A 29 0.88 5.16 -11.04
N ASN A 30 1.94 5.94 -10.85
CA ASN A 30 2.86 6.27 -11.92
C ASN A 30 3.61 5.03 -12.43
N ALA A 31 4.07 4.18 -11.52
CA ALA A 31 4.80 2.96 -11.88
C ALA A 31 3.93 2.01 -12.70
N LEU A 32 2.64 1.93 -12.40
CA LEU A 32 1.72 1.02 -13.06
C LEU A 32 0.95 1.65 -14.22
N GLY A 33 1.06 2.97 -14.40
CA GLY A 33 0.35 3.67 -15.47
C GLY A 33 -1.17 3.69 -15.25
N ILE A 34 -1.62 3.78 -14.01
CA ILE A 34 -3.05 3.83 -13.67
C ILE A 34 -3.37 5.12 -12.96
N LEU A 35 -4.67 5.44 -12.87
CA LEU A 35 -5.11 6.63 -12.15
C LEU A 35 -4.89 6.44 -10.65
N ILE A 36 -4.55 7.52 -9.97
CA ILE A 36 -4.26 7.49 -8.53
C ILE A 36 -5.47 7.05 -7.70
N ASP A 37 -6.69 7.33 -8.17
CA ASP A 37 -7.90 6.90 -7.46
C ASP A 37 -8.12 5.38 -7.48
N ARG A 38 -7.32 4.66 -8.26
CA ARG A 38 -7.32 3.19 -8.27
C ARG A 38 -6.30 2.59 -7.31
N VAL A 39 -5.61 3.42 -6.54
CA VAL A 39 -4.60 2.97 -5.58
C VAL A 39 -5.02 3.39 -4.18
N SER A 40 -5.19 2.41 -3.30
CA SER A 40 -5.49 2.63 -1.89
C SER A 40 -4.30 2.15 -1.07
N VAL A 41 -3.82 2.98 -0.16
CA VAL A 41 -2.74 2.63 0.77
C VAL A 41 -3.18 3.03 2.17
N LYS A 42 -3.07 2.10 3.09
CA LYS A 42 -3.41 2.30 4.50
C LYS A 42 -2.22 1.96 5.36
N ALA A 43 -2.14 2.56 6.53
CA ALA A 43 -1.11 2.23 7.50
C ALA A 43 -1.78 1.92 8.84
N THR A 44 -1.22 0.96 9.55
CA THR A 44 -1.71 0.57 10.86
C THR A 44 -0.54 0.16 11.75
N THR A 45 -0.83 -0.07 13.04
CA THR A 45 0.14 -0.60 13.98
C THR A 45 -0.35 -1.92 14.53
N GLU A 46 0.58 -2.69 15.13
CA GLU A 46 0.25 -3.91 15.87
C GLU A 46 0.03 -3.61 17.36
N GLU A 47 -0.20 -2.35 17.71
CA GLU A 47 -0.42 -1.95 19.10
C GLU A 47 0.72 -2.39 20.02
N LYS A 48 1.97 -2.21 19.54
CA LYS A 48 3.21 -2.59 20.24
C LYS A 48 3.38 -4.09 20.46
N LEU A 49 2.66 -4.90 19.67
CA LEU A 49 2.77 -6.36 19.70
C LEU A 49 3.53 -6.86 18.47
N GLY A 50 4.21 -8.00 18.63
CA GLY A 50 4.95 -8.61 17.53
C GLY A 50 6.17 -7.80 17.09
N PHE A 51 6.83 -8.25 16.03
CA PHE A 51 8.07 -7.61 15.56
C PHE A 51 7.83 -6.19 15.02
N THR A 52 6.67 -5.91 14.44
CA THR A 52 6.34 -4.57 13.96
C THR A 52 5.99 -3.65 15.11
N GLY A 53 5.30 -4.14 16.13
CA GLY A 53 4.89 -3.36 17.28
C GLY A 53 6.05 -3.04 18.23
N THR A 54 7.11 -3.85 18.21
CA THR A 54 8.32 -3.63 19.04
C THR A 54 9.43 -2.94 18.26
N LEU A 55 9.13 -2.39 17.08
CA LEU A 55 10.09 -1.68 16.24
C LEU A 55 11.18 -2.58 15.64
N GLU A 56 10.96 -3.89 15.62
CA GLU A 56 11.91 -4.84 15.06
C GLU A 56 11.77 -4.98 13.54
N GLY A 57 10.70 -4.47 12.98
CA GLY A 57 10.49 -4.54 11.54
C GLY A 57 9.21 -3.87 11.08
N ILE A 58 9.01 -3.89 9.77
CA ILE A 58 7.85 -3.35 9.10
C ILE A 58 7.35 -4.45 8.16
N SER A 59 6.04 -4.62 8.07
CA SER A 59 5.47 -5.52 7.07
C SER A 59 4.53 -4.76 6.15
N SER A 60 4.32 -5.29 4.95
CA SER A 60 3.35 -4.74 4.02
C SER A 60 2.67 -5.87 3.28
N HIS A 61 1.42 -5.65 2.92
CA HIS A 61 0.61 -6.59 2.15
C HIS A 61 -0.11 -5.80 1.06
N ALA A 62 -0.27 -6.42 -0.10
CA ALA A 62 -0.97 -5.78 -1.19
C ALA A 62 -1.82 -6.79 -1.95
N ILE A 63 -2.96 -6.34 -2.44
CA ILE A 63 -3.84 -7.09 -3.31
C ILE A 63 -4.02 -6.28 -4.57
N CYS A 64 -3.95 -6.95 -5.70
CA CYS A 64 -4.13 -6.34 -7.00
C CYS A 64 -5.27 -7.03 -7.74
N LEU A 65 -6.20 -6.25 -8.27
CA LEU A 65 -7.23 -6.76 -9.17
C LEU A 65 -6.73 -6.63 -10.59
N LEU A 66 -6.69 -7.73 -11.29
CA LEU A 66 -6.34 -7.75 -12.72
C LEU A 66 -7.61 -7.86 -13.54
N GLU A 67 -7.66 -7.11 -14.64
CA GLU A 67 -8.78 -7.15 -15.57
C GLU A 67 -8.28 -7.62 -16.92
N ASN A 68 -9.12 -8.32 -17.66
CA ASN A 68 -8.79 -8.69 -19.01
C ASN A 68 -8.69 -7.43 -19.86
N SER A 69 -7.59 -7.36 -20.62
CA SER A 69 -7.45 -6.30 -21.62
C SER A 69 -8.34 -6.69 -22.79
N SER A 70 -9.45 -5.98 -22.96
CA SER A 70 -10.34 -6.21 -24.10
C SER A 70 -9.96 -5.29 -25.23
N LEU A 71 -9.77 -5.86 -26.36
CA LEU A 71 -9.46 -5.14 -27.60
C LEU A 71 -10.61 -5.23 -28.56
#